data_d3781ef2b51b5a02878572bd0afbc3df
#
_entry.id   d3781ef2b51b5a02878572bd0afbc3df
#
_cell.length_a   1.000
_cell.length_b   1.000
_cell.length_c   1.000
_cell.angle_alpha   90.00
_cell.angle_beta   90.00
_cell.angle_gamma   90.00
#
_symmetry.space_group_name_H-M   'P 1'
#
loop_
_entity.id
_entity.type
_entity.pdbx_description
1 polymer ?
#
loop_
_entity_poly.entity_id
_entity_poly.type
_entity_poly.pdbx_seq_one_letter_code
_entity_poly.pdbx_strand_id
1 'polypeptide(L)'
;ADYGLGSSSTLINNLAEWAGIDAFKLNELSLGGSGYDVAVAKEKSAILYRKTDDERLIKAVDFNPVFKGELIFIHLNQKQDSREGIEMYRSNPKSSDLIEAFSWITEEVMKCQDLEYFSQLMEVHERKLSNFLGIKTVKEKYFENCPVFVKSLGAWGGDFVMSRKFPGFEDYFSGKGFHRLFSWD
;
A
#
# COMPACT_ATOMS: atom_id res chain seq x y z
N ALA A 1 19.96 -4.15 -0.58
CA ALA A 1 18.54 -4.45 -0.46
C ALA A 1 17.86 -3.95 -1.74
N ASP A 2 17.46 -4.89 -2.62
CA ASP A 2 16.95 -4.57 -3.96
C ASP A 2 15.42 -4.37 -3.97
N TYR A 3 14.79 -4.33 -2.79
CA TYR A 3 13.34 -4.25 -2.63
C TYR A 3 12.95 -2.96 -1.93
N GLY A 4 11.99 -2.24 -2.48
CA GLY A 4 11.43 -1.00 -1.94
C GLY A 4 10.55 -1.19 -0.69
N LEU A 5 10.90 -2.13 0.20
CA LEU A 5 10.14 -2.47 1.40
C LEU A 5 10.51 -1.53 2.58
N GLY A 6 10.08 -0.28 2.50
CA GLY A 6 10.18 0.66 3.62
C GLY A 6 11.62 1.08 4.01
N SER A 7 12.62 0.86 3.15
CA SER A 7 14.01 1.21 3.46
C SER A 7 14.20 2.71 3.73
N SER A 8 13.51 3.56 2.99
CA SER A 8 13.58 5.02 3.15
C SER A 8 13.00 5.48 4.49
N SER A 9 11.82 4.97 4.86
CA SER A 9 11.18 5.32 6.13
C SER A 9 11.92 4.78 7.34
N THR A 10 12.49 3.59 7.24
CA THR A 10 13.37 3.02 8.26
C THR A 10 14.65 3.87 8.42
N LEU A 11 15.26 4.31 7.33
CA LEU A 11 16.42 5.21 7.37
C LEU A 11 16.07 6.55 8.04
N ILE A 12 14.93 7.15 7.68
CA ILE A 12 14.46 8.39 8.30
C ILE A 12 14.29 8.22 9.82
N ASN A 13 13.63 7.15 10.27
CA ASN A 13 13.46 6.90 11.71
C ASN A 13 14.81 6.72 12.43
N ASN A 14 15.72 5.92 11.88
CA ASN A 14 17.02 5.68 12.48
C ASN A 14 17.88 6.95 12.55
N LEU A 15 17.88 7.76 11.49
CA LEU A 15 18.59 9.04 11.47
C LEU A 15 18.00 10.05 12.46
N ALA A 16 16.67 10.10 12.54
CA ALA A 16 15.98 10.99 13.46
C ALA A 16 16.26 10.61 14.92
N GLU A 17 16.21 9.32 15.24
CA GLU A 17 16.55 8.80 16.57
C GLU A 17 18.02 9.12 16.92
N TRP A 18 18.94 8.84 16.01
CA TRP A 18 20.38 9.13 16.20
C TRP A 18 20.65 10.62 16.41
N ALA A 19 19.99 11.49 15.65
CA ALA A 19 20.19 12.95 15.73
C ALA A 19 19.33 13.62 16.82
N GLY A 20 18.44 12.92 17.49
CA GLY A 20 17.51 13.47 18.49
C GLY A 20 16.51 14.46 17.93
N ILE A 21 16.04 14.25 16.67
CA ILE A 21 15.10 15.13 15.99
C ILE A 21 13.79 14.40 15.66
N ASP A 22 12.75 15.14 15.30
CA ASP A 22 11.48 14.56 14.90
C ASP A 22 11.55 13.91 13.50
N ALA A 23 11.20 12.62 13.41
CA ALA A 23 11.27 11.84 12.18
C ALA A 23 10.31 12.36 11.08
N PHE A 24 9.15 12.89 11.46
CA PHE A 24 8.21 13.46 10.50
C PHE A 24 8.72 14.76 9.91
N LYS A 25 9.36 15.58 10.75
CA LYS A 25 10.02 16.82 10.30
C LYS A 25 11.17 16.53 9.35
N LEU A 26 12.00 15.53 9.70
CA LEU A 26 13.06 15.08 8.82
C LEU A 26 12.52 14.58 7.48
N ASN A 27 11.44 13.79 7.50
CA ASN A 27 10.79 13.30 6.29
C ASN A 27 10.23 14.43 5.42
N GLU A 28 9.57 15.41 6.02
CA GLU A 28 9.01 16.59 5.31
C GLU A 28 10.09 17.37 4.58
N LEU A 29 11.25 17.55 5.21
CA LEU A 29 12.38 18.30 4.65
C LEU A 29 13.22 17.52 3.63
N SER A 30 13.08 16.19 3.58
CA SER A 30 13.93 15.33 2.73
C SER A 30 13.12 14.60 1.63
N LEU A 31 12.27 13.66 2.01
CA LEU A 31 11.54 12.79 1.09
C LEU A 31 10.13 13.32 0.76
N GLY A 32 9.53 14.07 1.67
CA GLY A 32 8.17 14.57 1.54
C GLY A 32 7.10 13.49 1.74
N GLY A 33 5.91 13.74 1.19
CA GLY A 33 4.77 12.82 1.30
C GLY A 33 3.95 12.99 2.58
N SER A 34 3.09 12.00 2.84
CA SER A 34 2.18 12.04 4.01
C SER A 34 2.89 11.69 5.32
N GLY A 35 3.93 10.88 5.27
CA GLY A 35 4.64 10.35 6.43
C GLY A 35 4.02 9.08 7.03
N TYR A 36 3.04 8.45 6.39
CA TYR A 36 2.46 7.22 6.93
C TYR A 36 3.49 6.08 7.00
N ASP A 37 4.40 5.99 6.05
CA ASP A 37 5.49 5.00 6.05
C ASP A 37 6.43 5.19 7.25
N VAL A 38 6.70 6.46 7.61
CA VAL A 38 7.49 6.81 8.80
C VAL A 38 6.76 6.38 10.06
N ALA A 39 5.43 6.59 10.10
CA ALA A 39 4.60 6.16 11.22
C ALA A 39 4.60 4.63 11.38
N VAL A 40 4.39 3.88 10.29
CA VAL A 40 4.44 2.40 10.31
C VAL A 40 5.78 1.89 10.80
N ALA A 41 6.88 2.45 10.28
CA ALA A 41 8.23 2.03 10.68
C ALA A 41 8.54 2.34 12.16
N LYS A 42 7.96 3.43 12.70
CA LYS A 42 8.08 3.81 14.12
C LYS A 42 7.25 2.89 15.02
N GLU A 43 5.97 2.66 14.67
CA GLU A 43 5.04 1.86 15.46
C GLU A 43 5.33 0.35 15.37
N LYS A 44 5.98 -0.12 14.29
CA LYS A 44 6.30 -1.54 14.02
C LYS A 44 5.06 -2.44 14.06
N SER A 45 3.92 -1.90 13.67
CA SER A 45 2.62 -2.58 13.65
C SER A 45 1.73 -2.04 12.53
N ALA A 46 0.61 -2.67 12.28
CA ALA A 46 -0.45 -2.09 11.47
C ALA A 46 -1.00 -0.84 12.17
N ILE A 47 -1.31 0.20 11.41
CA ILE A 47 -1.82 1.47 11.94
C ILE A 47 -3.03 1.97 11.16
N LEU A 48 -3.90 2.69 11.86
CA LEU A 48 -4.76 3.69 11.24
C LEU A 48 -4.03 5.02 11.22
N TYR A 49 -3.97 5.62 10.05
CA TYR A 49 -3.28 6.87 9.83
C TYR A 49 -4.21 7.91 9.22
N ARG A 50 -4.25 9.09 9.81
CA ARG A 50 -4.95 10.25 9.28
C ARG A 50 -4.08 11.49 9.43
N LYS A 51 -3.90 12.24 8.34
CA LYS A 51 -3.21 13.54 8.35
C LYS A 51 -4.17 14.61 7.86
N THR A 52 -4.31 15.67 8.65
CA THR A 52 -4.91 16.95 8.27
C THR A 52 -3.82 18.01 8.21
N ASP A 53 -4.17 19.26 7.91
CA ASP A 53 -3.20 20.36 7.94
C ASP A 53 -2.70 20.65 9.37
N ASP A 54 -3.57 20.45 10.36
CA ASP A 54 -3.29 20.79 11.76
C ASP A 54 -2.77 19.63 12.59
N GLU A 55 -3.15 18.39 12.25
CA GLU A 55 -2.84 17.24 13.09
C GLU A 55 -2.51 15.96 12.30
N ARG A 56 -1.84 15.05 13.00
CA ARG A 56 -1.55 13.68 12.55
C ARG A 56 -2.03 12.70 13.61
N LEU A 57 -3.04 11.91 13.25
CA LEU A 57 -3.56 10.85 14.10
C LEU A 57 -2.94 9.52 13.69
N ILE A 58 -2.33 8.84 14.64
CA ILE A 58 -1.72 7.52 14.47
C ILE A 58 -2.29 6.63 15.56
N LYS A 59 -2.89 5.52 15.16
CA LYS A 59 -3.45 4.53 16.08
C LYS A 59 -2.97 3.14 15.66
N ALA A 60 -2.18 2.50 16.52
CA ALA A 60 -1.81 1.09 16.34
C ALA A 60 -3.07 0.21 16.40
N VAL A 61 -3.13 -0.78 15.51
CA VAL A 61 -4.24 -1.72 15.41
C VAL A 61 -3.72 -3.15 15.28
N ASP A 62 -4.45 -4.10 15.82
CA ASP A 62 -4.19 -5.52 15.61
C ASP A 62 -4.91 -5.96 14.32
N PHE A 63 -4.16 -6.00 13.21
CA PHE A 63 -4.66 -6.51 11.95
C PHE A 63 -4.04 -7.88 11.66
N ASN A 64 -4.73 -8.93 12.09
CA ASN A 64 -4.30 -10.31 11.97
C ASN A 64 -5.44 -11.19 11.43
N PRO A 65 -5.84 -11.02 10.16
CA PRO A 65 -6.97 -11.74 9.59
C PRO A 65 -6.69 -13.24 9.51
N VAL A 66 -7.71 -14.07 9.76
CA VAL A 66 -7.59 -15.54 9.72
C VAL A 66 -7.11 -16.08 8.37
N PHE A 67 -7.34 -15.33 7.29
CA PHE A 67 -6.94 -15.67 5.93
C PHE A 67 -5.56 -15.13 5.53
N LYS A 68 -4.78 -14.56 6.44
CA LYS A 68 -3.47 -13.96 6.09
C LYS A 68 -2.55 -14.90 5.33
N GLY A 69 -2.57 -16.19 5.64
CA GLY A 69 -1.79 -17.22 4.95
C GLY A 69 -2.17 -17.43 3.48
N GLU A 70 -3.35 -16.93 3.05
CA GLU A 70 -3.78 -16.94 1.65
C GLU A 70 -3.30 -15.72 0.87
N LEU A 71 -2.77 -14.70 1.53
CA LEU A 71 -2.27 -13.50 0.87
C LEU A 71 -0.84 -13.68 0.39
N ILE A 72 -0.57 -13.13 -0.78
CA ILE A 72 0.76 -13.11 -1.40
C ILE A 72 1.11 -11.71 -1.88
N PHE A 73 2.40 -11.42 -1.86
CA PHE A 73 2.96 -10.16 -2.34
C PHE A 73 3.90 -10.45 -3.50
N ILE A 74 3.70 -9.79 -4.61
CA ILE A 74 4.44 -10.00 -5.86
C ILE A 74 5.26 -8.76 -6.14
N HIS A 75 6.59 -8.92 -6.28
CA HIS A 75 7.48 -7.84 -6.69
C HIS A 75 7.42 -7.64 -8.20
N LEU A 76 7.14 -6.41 -8.64
CA LEU A 76 6.96 -6.06 -10.05
C LEU A 76 8.26 -5.84 -10.82
N ASN A 77 9.42 -6.21 -10.26
CA ASN A 77 10.76 -6.05 -10.88
C ASN A 77 11.11 -4.61 -11.29
N GLN A 78 10.44 -3.64 -10.73
CA GLN A 78 10.66 -2.22 -10.98
C GLN A 78 10.56 -1.44 -9.66
N LYS A 79 11.16 -0.27 -9.64
CA LYS A 79 11.07 0.66 -8.53
C LYS A 79 10.22 1.85 -8.96
N GLN A 80 9.17 2.14 -8.20
CA GLN A 80 8.34 3.33 -8.43
C GLN A 80 8.98 4.55 -7.80
N ASP A 81 9.02 5.66 -8.54
CA ASP A 81 9.29 6.95 -7.93
C ASP A 81 8.02 7.44 -7.20
N SER A 82 8.07 7.38 -5.88
CA SER A 82 6.96 7.82 -5.04
C SER A 82 6.60 9.29 -5.24
N ARG A 83 7.53 10.12 -5.73
CA ARG A 83 7.29 11.55 -5.97
C ARG A 83 6.30 11.77 -7.09
N GLU A 84 6.42 11.04 -8.20
CA GLU A 84 5.47 11.12 -9.32
C GLU A 84 4.05 10.74 -8.87
N GLY A 85 3.92 9.66 -8.10
CA GLY A 85 2.62 9.24 -7.55
C GLY A 85 2.03 10.30 -6.61
N ILE A 86 2.84 10.91 -5.74
CA ILE A 86 2.43 11.97 -4.83
C ILE A 86 1.98 13.21 -5.60
N GLU A 87 2.70 13.61 -6.64
CA GLU A 87 2.33 14.74 -7.50
C GLU A 87 1.00 14.51 -8.20
N MET A 88 0.83 13.33 -8.80
CA MET A 88 -0.43 12.92 -9.43
C MET A 88 -1.59 12.95 -8.44
N TYR A 89 -1.39 12.43 -7.23
CA TYR A 89 -2.40 12.48 -6.18
C TYR A 89 -2.74 13.91 -5.75
N ARG A 90 -1.74 14.80 -5.66
CA ARG A 90 -1.93 16.21 -5.24
C ARG A 90 -2.63 17.04 -6.29
N SER A 91 -2.38 16.79 -7.56
CA SER A 91 -2.97 17.56 -8.68
C SER A 91 -4.47 17.29 -8.88
N ASN A 92 -4.98 16.15 -8.38
CA ASN A 92 -6.40 15.81 -8.50
C ASN A 92 -7.23 16.34 -7.32
N PRO A 93 -8.38 17.00 -7.58
CA PRO A 93 -9.27 17.46 -6.51
C PRO A 93 -9.91 16.26 -5.80
N LYS A 94 -9.97 16.31 -4.48
CA LYS A 94 -10.53 15.25 -3.65
C LYS A 94 -11.92 15.69 -3.20
N SER A 95 -12.95 14.89 -3.55
CA SER A 95 -14.29 15.08 -3.01
C SER A 95 -14.41 14.45 -1.61
N SER A 96 -15.33 14.97 -0.80
CA SER A 96 -15.71 14.36 0.49
C SER A 96 -16.11 12.90 0.32
N ASP A 97 -16.94 12.60 -0.70
CA ASP A 97 -17.44 11.26 -1.00
C ASP A 97 -16.32 10.26 -1.28
N LEU A 98 -15.26 10.71 -1.96
CA LEU A 98 -14.09 9.87 -2.21
C LEU A 98 -13.34 9.54 -0.93
N ILE A 99 -13.14 10.55 -0.08
CA ILE A 99 -12.47 10.39 1.22
C ILE A 99 -13.29 9.48 2.14
N GLU A 100 -14.62 9.68 2.20
CA GLU A 100 -15.53 8.85 2.97
C GLU A 100 -15.53 7.40 2.47
N ALA A 101 -15.53 7.19 1.15
CA ALA A 101 -15.49 5.85 0.56
C ALA A 101 -14.20 5.11 0.93
N PHE A 102 -13.04 5.75 0.89
CA PHE A 102 -11.77 5.12 1.31
C PHE A 102 -11.71 4.89 2.82
N SER A 103 -12.25 5.81 3.61
CA SER A 103 -12.34 5.65 5.06
C SER A 103 -13.22 4.45 5.42
N TRP A 104 -14.38 4.32 4.79
CA TRP A 104 -15.28 3.18 4.97
C TRP A 104 -14.60 1.86 4.59
N ILE A 105 -13.91 1.79 3.43
CA ILE A 105 -13.16 0.58 3.03
C ILE A 105 -12.12 0.22 4.09
N THR A 106 -11.40 1.21 4.64
CA THR A 106 -10.41 0.98 5.68
C THR A 106 -11.04 0.38 6.94
N GLU A 107 -12.19 0.89 7.37
CA GLU A 107 -12.92 0.37 8.53
C GLU A 107 -13.43 -1.05 8.32
N GLU A 108 -13.93 -1.36 7.12
CA GLU A 108 -14.38 -2.70 6.76
C GLU A 108 -13.21 -3.70 6.71
N VAL A 109 -12.08 -3.30 6.11
CA VAL A 109 -10.86 -4.12 6.08
C VAL A 109 -10.39 -4.49 7.47
N MET A 110 -10.41 -3.54 8.41
CA MET A 110 -10.00 -3.79 9.80
C MET A 110 -10.80 -4.88 10.51
N LYS A 111 -12.08 -5.01 10.18
CA LYS A 111 -13.01 -5.98 10.81
C LYS A 111 -13.10 -7.27 10.02
N CYS A 112 -12.56 -7.30 8.80
CA CYS A 112 -12.78 -8.38 7.84
C CYS A 112 -12.06 -9.66 8.26
N GLN A 113 -12.82 -10.76 8.33
CA GLN A 113 -12.32 -12.12 8.57
C GLN A 113 -12.72 -13.07 7.43
N ASP A 114 -13.32 -12.56 6.36
CA ASP A 114 -13.70 -13.31 5.17
C ASP A 114 -12.84 -12.92 3.98
N LEU A 115 -12.16 -13.89 3.37
CA LEU A 115 -11.23 -13.65 2.27
C LEU A 115 -11.94 -13.15 0.99
N GLU A 116 -13.15 -13.61 0.73
CA GLU A 116 -13.88 -13.18 -0.47
C GLU A 116 -14.35 -11.73 -0.33
N TYR A 117 -14.88 -11.37 0.83
CA TYR A 117 -15.25 -9.98 1.12
C TYR A 117 -14.03 -9.07 1.12
N PHE A 118 -12.92 -9.49 1.71
CA PHE A 118 -11.64 -8.76 1.63
C PHE A 118 -11.22 -8.53 0.17
N SER A 119 -11.30 -9.58 -0.67
CA SER A 119 -10.95 -9.49 -2.08
C SER A 119 -11.80 -8.44 -2.81
N GLN A 120 -13.11 -8.42 -2.55
CA GLN A 120 -14.02 -7.41 -3.11
C GLN A 120 -13.67 -6.00 -2.67
N LEU A 121 -13.34 -5.80 -1.38
CA LEU A 121 -12.89 -4.49 -0.86
C LEU A 121 -11.61 -4.02 -1.56
N MET A 122 -10.65 -4.92 -1.80
CA MET A 122 -9.41 -4.59 -2.50
C MET A 122 -9.64 -4.22 -3.97
N GLU A 123 -10.53 -4.91 -4.66
CA GLU A 123 -10.91 -4.57 -6.04
C GLU A 123 -11.65 -3.22 -6.12
N VAL A 124 -12.57 -2.97 -5.20
CA VAL A 124 -13.29 -1.68 -5.13
C VAL A 124 -12.31 -0.54 -4.85
N HIS A 125 -11.39 -0.72 -3.89
CA HIS A 125 -10.37 0.27 -3.57
C HIS A 125 -9.49 0.57 -4.79
N GLU A 126 -8.96 -0.46 -5.44
CA GLU A 126 -8.07 -0.32 -6.60
C GLU A 126 -8.76 0.42 -7.75
N ARG A 127 -10.01 0.06 -8.08
CA ARG A 127 -10.80 0.71 -9.12
C ARG A 127 -11.11 2.18 -8.81
N LYS A 128 -11.52 2.48 -7.55
CA LYS A 128 -11.76 3.87 -7.14
C LYS A 128 -10.49 4.72 -7.25
N LEU A 129 -9.36 4.16 -6.84
CA LEU A 129 -8.07 4.83 -6.91
C LEU A 129 -7.61 5.04 -8.36
N SER A 130 -7.74 4.03 -9.21
CA SER A 130 -7.46 4.09 -10.65
C SER A 130 -8.27 5.20 -11.33
N ASN A 131 -9.57 5.25 -11.06
CA ASN A 131 -10.44 6.30 -11.60
C ASN A 131 -10.06 7.70 -11.11
N PHE A 132 -9.73 7.83 -9.83
CA PHE A 132 -9.31 9.10 -9.25
C PHE A 132 -7.99 9.61 -9.83
N LEU A 133 -7.03 8.71 -10.05
CA LEU A 133 -5.72 9.07 -10.61
C LEU A 133 -5.70 9.15 -12.13
N GLY A 134 -6.74 8.66 -12.82
CA GLY A 134 -6.79 8.58 -14.28
C GLY A 134 -5.79 7.58 -14.88
N ILE A 135 -5.44 6.52 -14.14
CA ILE A 135 -4.49 5.48 -14.57
C ILE A 135 -5.16 4.11 -14.62
N LYS A 136 -4.62 3.20 -15.42
CA LYS A 136 -5.05 1.79 -15.40
C LYS A 136 -4.69 1.14 -14.05
N THR A 137 -5.53 0.24 -13.59
CA THR A 137 -5.19 -0.62 -12.45
C THR A 137 -3.98 -1.50 -12.79
N VAL A 138 -3.28 -1.96 -11.77
CA VAL A 138 -2.15 -2.89 -11.97
C VAL A 138 -2.61 -4.20 -12.58
N LYS A 139 -3.85 -4.64 -12.26
CA LYS A 139 -4.46 -5.83 -12.86
C LYS A 139 -4.63 -5.66 -14.37
N GLU A 140 -5.18 -4.53 -14.84
CA GLU A 140 -5.33 -4.22 -16.27
C GLU A 140 -4.00 -4.07 -17.00
N LYS A 141 -2.97 -3.59 -16.30
CA LYS A 141 -1.66 -3.32 -16.89
C LYS A 141 -0.80 -4.58 -17.05
N TYR A 142 -0.81 -5.49 -16.07
CA TYR A 142 0.10 -6.62 -16.03
C TYR A 142 -0.59 -7.99 -15.89
N PHE A 143 -1.82 -8.03 -15.37
CA PHE A 143 -2.49 -9.24 -14.92
C PHE A 143 -3.95 -9.33 -15.39
N GLU A 144 -4.23 -8.94 -16.63
CA GLU A 144 -5.59 -8.82 -17.18
C GLU A 144 -6.46 -10.07 -16.96
N ASN A 145 -5.87 -11.27 -17.08
CA ASN A 145 -6.57 -12.55 -16.90
C ASN A 145 -6.38 -13.16 -15.50
N CYS A 146 -5.96 -12.38 -14.49
CA CYS A 146 -5.85 -12.89 -13.14
C CYS A 146 -7.25 -13.18 -12.57
N PRO A 147 -7.52 -14.43 -12.09
CA PRO A 147 -8.85 -14.81 -11.62
C PRO A 147 -9.23 -14.18 -10.27
N VAL A 148 -8.26 -13.55 -9.60
CA VAL A 148 -8.40 -12.96 -8.27
C VAL A 148 -8.03 -11.48 -8.27
N PHE A 149 -8.25 -10.79 -7.15
CA PHE A 149 -7.85 -9.38 -7.03
C PHE A 149 -6.34 -9.20 -7.18
N VAL A 150 -5.94 -8.06 -7.69
CA VAL A 150 -4.55 -7.57 -7.67
C VAL A 150 -4.59 -6.12 -7.21
N LYS A 151 -3.97 -5.85 -6.06
CA LYS A 151 -3.97 -4.55 -5.40
C LYS A 151 -2.58 -3.94 -5.46
N SER A 152 -2.46 -2.75 -6.02
CA SER A 152 -1.22 -1.97 -5.96
C SER A 152 -0.85 -1.60 -4.52
N LEU A 153 0.42 -1.68 -4.19
CA LEU A 153 0.98 -1.24 -2.91
C LEU A 153 1.93 -0.06 -3.11
N GLY A 154 2.12 0.74 -2.07
CA GLY A 154 2.96 1.94 -2.11
C GLY A 154 2.36 3.05 -2.99
N ALA A 155 3.18 3.68 -3.82
CA ALA A 155 2.78 4.80 -4.69
C ALA A 155 2.17 4.35 -6.03
N TRP A 156 1.22 3.43 -5.98
CA TRP A 156 0.29 3.04 -7.04
C TRP A 156 0.90 2.45 -8.32
N GLY A 157 1.57 1.33 -8.14
CA GLY A 157 1.84 0.44 -9.26
C GLY A 157 3.30 0.23 -9.63
N GLY A 158 4.21 0.40 -8.68
CA GLY A 158 5.61 0.26 -8.96
C GLY A 158 6.30 -0.96 -8.35
N ASP A 159 6.39 -1.02 -7.03
CA ASP A 159 7.27 -1.99 -6.38
C ASP A 159 6.60 -3.34 -6.15
N PHE A 160 5.44 -3.33 -5.50
CA PHE A 160 4.71 -4.53 -5.11
C PHE A 160 3.23 -4.46 -5.39
N VAL A 161 2.64 -5.63 -5.57
CA VAL A 161 1.20 -5.84 -5.51
C VAL A 161 0.87 -6.91 -4.49
N MET A 162 -0.32 -6.81 -3.91
CA MET A 162 -0.92 -7.85 -3.09
C MET A 162 -1.98 -8.59 -3.90
N SER A 163 -2.05 -9.90 -3.71
CA SER A 163 -3.07 -10.77 -4.28
C SER A 163 -3.37 -11.90 -3.32
N ARG A 164 -4.23 -12.83 -3.70
CA ARG A 164 -4.44 -14.08 -2.97
C ARG A 164 -3.99 -15.28 -3.77
N LYS A 165 -3.71 -16.39 -3.08
CA LYS A 165 -3.41 -17.66 -3.70
C LYS A 165 -4.62 -18.20 -4.48
N PHE A 166 -4.35 -18.88 -5.57
CA PHE A 166 -5.29 -19.64 -6.39
C PHE A 166 -4.56 -20.81 -7.04
N PRO A 167 -5.24 -21.85 -7.50
CA PRO A 167 -4.56 -23.00 -8.13
C PRO A 167 -3.64 -22.56 -9.28
N GLY A 168 -2.35 -22.89 -9.18
CA GLY A 168 -1.34 -22.54 -10.19
C GLY A 168 -0.86 -21.08 -10.15
N PHE A 169 -1.05 -20.36 -9.04
CA PHE A 169 -0.65 -18.94 -8.93
C PHE A 169 0.85 -18.71 -9.16
N GLU A 170 1.72 -19.62 -8.72
CA GLU A 170 3.17 -19.51 -8.90
C GLU A 170 3.54 -19.56 -10.38
N ASP A 171 3.00 -20.53 -11.12
CA ASP A 171 3.20 -20.65 -12.56
C ASP A 171 2.61 -19.46 -13.32
N TYR A 172 1.43 -18.98 -12.90
CA TYR A 172 0.80 -17.81 -13.49
C TYR A 172 1.68 -16.57 -13.40
N PHE A 173 2.18 -16.23 -12.21
CA PHE A 173 3.01 -15.04 -12.01
C PHE A 173 4.40 -15.22 -12.64
N SER A 174 5.01 -16.40 -12.50
CA SER A 174 6.29 -16.72 -13.11
C SER A 174 6.24 -16.65 -14.64
N GLY A 175 5.17 -17.18 -15.25
CA GLY A 175 4.94 -17.11 -16.69
C GLY A 175 4.79 -15.69 -17.25
N LYS A 176 4.48 -14.73 -16.37
CA LYS A 176 4.46 -13.30 -16.70
C LYS A 176 5.78 -12.58 -16.37
N GLY A 177 6.82 -13.30 -15.92
CA GLY A 177 8.12 -12.76 -15.59
C GLY A 177 8.26 -12.25 -14.14
N PHE A 178 7.26 -12.48 -13.28
CA PHE A 178 7.29 -12.07 -11.88
C PHE A 178 7.60 -13.28 -10.98
N HIS A 179 8.88 -13.52 -10.71
CA HIS A 179 9.35 -14.71 -10.00
C HIS A 179 9.51 -14.51 -8.48
N ARG A 180 9.35 -13.29 -7.99
CA ARG A 180 9.59 -12.96 -6.58
C ARG A 180 8.26 -12.80 -5.87
N LEU A 181 7.83 -13.88 -5.23
CA LEU A 181 6.60 -13.95 -4.45
C LEU A 181 6.96 -14.11 -2.98
N PHE A 182 6.22 -13.42 -2.13
CA PHE A 182 6.39 -13.44 -0.68
C PHE A 182 5.05 -13.78 -0.03
N SER A 183 5.10 -14.55 1.07
CA SER A 183 3.95 -14.78 1.92
C SER A 183 3.80 -13.64 2.95
N TRP A 184 2.71 -13.67 3.69
CA TRP A 184 2.49 -12.75 4.81
C TRP A 184 3.47 -12.99 5.96
N ASP A 185 3.85 -14.25 6.22
CA ASP A 185 4.74 -14.69 7.32
C ASP A 185 6.19 -14.76 6.87
#